data_bc15247acbcb1d19584d742b81a98694
#
_entry.id   bc15247acbcb1d19584d742b81a98694
#
_cell.length_a   1.000
_cell.length_b   1.000
_cell.length_c   1.000
_cell.angle_alpha   90.00
_cell.angle_beta   90.00
_cell.angle_gamma   90.00
#
_symmetry.space_group_name_H-M   'P 1'
#
loop_
_entity.id
_entity.type
_entity.pdbx_description
1 polymer ?
#
loop_
_entity_poly.entity_id
_entity_poly.type
_entity_poly.pdbx_seq_one_letter_code
_entity_poly.pdbx_strand_id
1 'polypeptide(L)'
;MALEKFFLENATHSKDDNLEAWLKYILKNTNSSALCGVVASIVLANKDRLFNVAKILIEVKDFIQFDTERLIFDRQQKGQLEAVARMTGGIQHGKIYHNERVKACDAEHRKSSLENICLYYQLFGTQGVVDEVEVHRRQSEIWELLDKYYSEIESDKNSEASQLWRMSLARMDSRKMDIETEVIEDKIAINFNPILEEDLKHLSDSHQEKQQQDHRFLPLSLWARHKLDNNEDYKKYEQYELNPHQALSDLRILFEKLTDEEIPPSESFLIYNHATDIYASAALLKFHHSDLDEDDIKFCMNLVEDKLKQVFDTSYQYQISDGM
;
A
#
# COMPACT_ATOMS: atom_id res chain seq x y z
N MET A 1 0.07 18.72 3.29
CA MET A 1 1.47 18.76 3.79
C MET A 1 1.78 20.01 4.62
N ALA A 2 1.67 21.28 4.15
CA ALA A 2 2.03 22.43 4.98
C ALA A 2 1.16 22.56 6.26
N LEU A 3 -0.16 22.45 6.12
CA LEU A 3 -1.08 22.51 7.28
C LEU A 3 -0.89 21.32 8.22
N GLU A 4 -0.71 20.12 7.69
CA GLU A 4 -0.40 18.92 8.46
C GLU A 4 0.88 19.10 9.27
N LYS A 5 1.97 19.53 8.62
CA LYS A 5 3.24 19.82 9.28
C LYS A 5 3.09 20.85 10.40
N PHE A 6 2.36 21.95 10.14
CA PHE A 6 2.07 22.96 11.13
C PHE A 6 1.38 22.37 12.38
N PHE A 7 0.34 21.55 12.19
CA PHE A 7 -0.35 20.94 13.33
C PHE A 7 0.51 19.90 14.05
N LEU A 8 1.28 19.08 13.34
CA LEU A 8 2.17 18.09 13.95
C LEU A 8 3.25 18.74 14.80
N GLU A 9 3.86 19.83 14.30
CA GLU A 9 4.86 20.59 15.05
C GLU A 9 4.26 21.28 16.29
N ASN A 10 3.05 21.82 16.18
CA ASN A 10 2.38 22.49 17.28
C ASN A 10 1.70 21.53 18.26
N ALA A 11 1.39 20.31 17.86
CA ALA A 11 0.76 19.31 18.73
C ALA A 11 1.61 18.99 19.97
N THR A 12 2.94 18.98 19.83
CA THR A 12 3.87 18.73 20.94
C THR A 12 3.85 19.80 22.03
N HIS A 13 3.47 21.03 21.69
CA HIS A 13 3.46 22.19 22.59
C HIS A 13 2.06 22.63 23.00
N SER A 14 1.02 22.16 22.33
CA SER A 14 -0.36 22.51 22.60
C SER A 14 -0.93 21.68 23.76
N LYS A 15 -1.80 22.30 24.57
CA LYS A 15 -2.64 21.54 25.49
C LYS A 15 -3.64 20.69 24.72
N ASP A 16 -3.99 19.54 25.26
CA ASP A 16 -4.85 18.55 24.58
C ASP A 16 -6.20 19.14 24.20
N ASP A 17 -6.84 19.87 25.11
CA ASP A 17 -8.14 20.52 24.89
C ASP A 17 -8.12 21.51 23.71
N ASN A 18 -7.03 22.27 23.55
CA ASN A 18 -6.91 23.24 22.47
C ASN A 18 -6.73 22.55 21.13
N LEU A 19 -5.88 21.52 21.07
CA LEU A 19 -5.66 20.74 19.85
C LEU A 19 -6.94 20.04 19.43
N GLU A 20 -7.62 19.38 20.36
CA GLU A 20 -8.89 18.71 20.13
C GLU A 20 -9.96 19.71 19.60
N ALA A 21 -10.08 20.89 20.22
CA ALA A 21 -11.02 21.92 19.81
C ALA A 21 -10.75 22.41 18.38
N TRP A 22 -9.49 22.62 18.00
CA TRP A 22 -9.12 23.02 16.63
C TRP A 22 -9.47 21.95 15.60
N LEU A 23 -9.17 20.69 15.88
CA LEU A 23 -9.46 19.59 14.98
C LEU A 23 -10.98 19.38 14.82
N LYS A 24 -11.75 19.45 15.91
CA LYS A 24 -13.21 19.42 15.86
C LYS A 24 -13.78 20.60 15.09
N TYR A 25 -13.20 21.81 15.24
CA TYR A 25 -13.60 22.97 14.47
C TYR A 25 -13.40 22.76 12.97
N ILE A 26 -12.25 22.19 12.56
CA ILE A 26 -11.99 21.85 11.14
C ILE A 26 -13.05 20.88 10.65
N LEU A 27 -13.27 19.75 11.33
CA LEU A 27 -14.24 18.74 10.91
C LEU A 27 -15.67 19.31 10.79
N LYS A 28 -16.07 20.20 11.70
CA LYS A 28 -17.39 20.83 11.70
C LYS A 28 -17.61 21.82 10.55
N ASN A 29 -16.55 22.51 10.12
CA ASN A 29 -16.65 23.65 9.20
C ASN A 29 -16.06 23.38 7.81
N THR A 30 -15.60 22.14 7.53
CA THR A 30 -15.03 21.80 6.22
C THR A 30 -15.96 20.90 5.42
N ASN A 31 -15.94 21.10 4.09
CA ASN A 31 -16.50 20.18 3.11
C ASN A 31 -15.36 19.54 2.28
N SER A 32 -14.11 19.66 2.74
CA SER A 32 -12.94 19.16 2.01
C SER A 32 -12.44 17.85 2.61
N SER A 33 -12.47 16.76 1.84
CA SER A 33 -11.86 15.47 2.21
C SER A 33 -10.36 15.60 2.51
N ALA A 34 -9.65 16.51 1.82
CA ALA A 34 -8.24 16.77 2.07
C ALA A 34 -7.98 17.33 3.48
N LEU A 35 -8.86 18.19 3.99
CA LEU A 35 -8.75 18.69 5.37
C LEU A 35 -9.11 17.61 6.38
N CYS A 36 -10.09 16.76 6.10
CA CYS A 36 -10.37 15.59 6.93
C CYS A 36 -9.18 14.63 6.99
N GLY A 37 -8.49 14.43 5.86
CA GLY A 37 -7.25 13.64 5.81
C GLY A 37 -6.11 14.24 6.64
N VAL A 38 -6.00 15.58 6.70
CA VAL A 38 -5.05 16.24 7.62
C VAL A 38 -5.42 15.97 9.07
N VAL A 39 -6.70 16.04 9.44
CA VAL A 39 -7.15 15.72 10.79
C VAL A 39 -6.85 14.27 11.14
N ALA A 40 -7.11 13.32 10.22
CA ALA A 40 -6.77 11.91 10.41
C ALA A 40 -5.27 11.70 10.65
N SER A 41 -4.39 12.33 9.86
CA SER A 41 -2.93 12.29 10.07
C SER A 41 -2.52 12.76 11.47
N ILE A 42 -3.12 13.84 11.95
CA ILE A 42 -2.80 14.39 13.28
C ILE A 42 -3.28 13.45 14.39
N VAL A 43 -4.47 12.87 14.22
CA VAL A 43 -5.01 11.86 15.14
C VAL A 43 -4.11 10.63 15.19
N LEU A 44 -3.68 10.11 14.04
CA LEU A 44 -2.78 8.95 13.97
C LEU A 44 -1.44 9.23 14.68
N ALA A 45 -0.92 10.44 14.59
CA ALA A 45 0.31 10.85 15.27
C ALA A 45 0.13 11.07 16.79
N ASN A 46 -1.09 11.32 17.26
CA ASN A 46 -1.40 11.68 18.65
C ASN A 46 -2.57 10.82 19.20
N LYS A 47 -2.61 9.55 18.83
CA LYS A 47 -3.75 8.66 19.13
C LYS A 47 -4.10 8.59 20.62
N ASP A 48 -3.11 8.64 21.52
CA ASP A 48 -3.34 8.55 22.97
C ASP A 48 -4.11 9.76 23.52
N ARG A 49 -3.89 10.93 22.92
CA ARG A 49 -4.43 12.23 23.35
C ARG A 49 -5.74 12.60 22.67
N LEU A 50 -5.99 12.09 21.47
CA LEU A 50 -7.06 12.55 20.57
C LEU A 50 -8.16 11.50 20.35
N PHE A 51 -8.44 10.66 21.34
CA PHE A 51 -9.47 9.62 21.26
C PHE A 51 -10.83 10.17 20.79
N ASN A 52 -11.29 11.28 21.35
CA ASN A 52 -12.61 11.84 21.00
C ASN A 52 -12.68 12.32 19.53
N VAL A 53 -11.55 12.80 18.95
CA VAL A 53 -11.49 13.17 17.53
C VAL A 53 -11.37 11.90 16.67
N ALA A 54 -10.57 10.92 17.11
CA ALA A 54 -10.47 9.63 16.46
C ALA A 54 -11.83 8.95 16.32
N LYS A 55 -12.62 8.94 17.40
CA LYS A 55 -13.98 8.39 17.42
C LYS A 55 -14.86 9.04 16.36
N ILE A 56 -14.86 10.39 16.25
CA ILE A 56 -15.64 11.10 15.22
C ILE A 56 -15.24 10.63 13.80
N LEU A 57 -13.96 10.42 13.56
CA LEU A 57 -13.49 9.91 12.26
C LEU A 57 -13.91 8.45 12.03
N ILE A 58 -13.81 7.60 13.06
CA ILE A 58 -14.18 6.20 13.00
C ILE A 58 -15.71 6.02 12.87
N GLU A 59 -16.52 6.96 13.36
CA GLU A 59 -17.98 6.99 13.21
C GLU A 59 -18.44 7.19 11.75
N VAL A 60 -17.52 7.51 10.83
CA VAL A 60 -17.83 7.71 9.41
C VAL A 60 -17.10 6.65 8.58
N LYS A 61 -17.85 5.68 8.07
CA LYS A 61 -17.34 4.56 7.27
C LYS A 61 -16.37 5.01 6.16
N ASP A 62 -16.75 6.06 5.42
CA ASP A 62 -15.97 6.55 4.28
C ASP A 62 -14.57 7.05 4.71
N PHE A 63 -14.43 7.63 5.90
CA PHE A 63 -13.11 8.05 6.38
C PHE A 63 -12.19 6.87 6.66
N ILE A 64 -12.72 5.76 7.16
CA ILE A 64 -11.93 4.53 7.37
C ILE A 64 -11.45 4.00 6.02
N GLN A 65 -12.33 3.92 5.03
CA GLN A 65 -12.01 3.42 3.70
C GLN A 65 -10.97 4.31 3.00
N PHE A 66 -11.20 5.61 2.95
CA PHE A 66 -10.24 6.56 2.36
C PHE A 66 -8.89 6.57 3.07
N ASP A 67 -8.87 6.40 4.39
CA ASP A 67 -7.60 6.37 5.12
C ASP A 67 -6.84 5.07 4.91
N THR A 68 -7.53 3.95 4.71
CA THR A 68 -6.92 2.68 4.29
C THR A 68 -6.34 2.79 2.87
N GLU A 69 -7.09 3.38 1.93
CA GLU A 69 -6.59 3.68 0.57
C GLU A 69 -5.37 4.61 0.62
N ARG A 70 -5.40 5.66 1.45
CA ARG A 70 -4.25 6.54 1.69
C ARG A 70 -3.02 5.76 2.14
N LEU A 71 -3.18 4.82 3.11
CA LEU A 71 -2.07 4.00 3.60
C LEU A 71 -1.44 3.16 2.48
N ILE A 72 -2.27 2.54 1.63
CA ILE A 72 -1.80 1.76 0.48
C ILE A 72 -1.08 2.69 -0.50
N PHE A 73 -1.68 3.83 -0.81
CA PHE A 73 -1.11 4.82 -1.74
C PHE A 73 0.22 5.39 -1.24
N ASP A 74 0.34 5.75 0.05
CA ASP A 74 1.59 6.26 0.62
C ASP A 74 2.73 5.23 0.51
N ARG A 75 2.44 3.94 0.67
CA ARG A 75 3.42 2.86 0.50
C ARG A 75 3.89 2.72 -0.95
N GLN A 76 2.97 2.82 -1.90
CA GLN A 76 3.28 2.73 -3.34
C GLN A 76 4.01 3.97 -3.86
N GLN A 77 3.59 5.15 -3.43
CA GLN A 77 4.15 6.44 -3.84
C GLN A 77 5.64 6.57 -3.53
N LYS A 78 6.11 6.05 -2.40
CA LYS A 78 7.54 6.10 -2.06
C LYS A 78 8.38 5.47 -3.14
N GLY A 79 8.04 4.24 -3.55
CA GLY A 79 8.77 3.54 -4.61
C GLY A 79 8.70 4.26 -5.96
N GLN A 80 7.55 4.81 -6.33
CA GLN A 80 7.38 5.59 -7.56
C GLN A 80 8.19 6.89 -7.56
N LEU A 81 8.17 7.63 -6.45
CA LEU A 81 8.95 8.87 -6.30
C LEU A 81 10.45 8.62 -6.41
N GLU A 82 10.95 7.55 -5.81
CA GLU A 82 12.35 7.15 -5.90
C GLU A 82 12.72 6.72 -7.33
N ALA A 83 11.84 6.00 -8.02
CA ALA A 83 12.04 5.61 -9.41
C ALA A 83 12.09 6.82 -10.35
N VAL A 84 11.15 7.75 -10.23
CA VAL A 84 11.12 8.99 -11.04
C VAL A 84 12.36 9.85 -10.78
N ALA A 85 12.81 9.98 -9.53
CA ALA A 85 14.03 10.72 -9.21
C ALA A 85 15.28 10.12 -9.87
N ARG A 86 15.36 8.79 -9.97
CA ARG A 86 16.47 8.10 -10.67
C ARG A 86 16.42 8.36 -12.18
N MET A 87 15.22 8.25 -12.79
CA MET A 87 15.03 8.43 -14.24
C MET A 87 15.32 9.86 -14.72
N THR A 88 15.00 10.86 -13.91
CA THR A 88 15.11 12.27 -14.30
C THR A 88 16.46 12.92 -13.94
N GLY A 89 17.43 12.15 -13.45
CA GLY A 89 18.74 12.67 -13.04
C GLY A 89 18.69 13.64 -11.85
N GLY A 90 17.60 13.58 -11.09
CA GLY A 90 17.31 14.48 -9.99
C GLY A 90 16.62 15.77 -10.48
N ILE A 91 15.44 16.02 -9.98
CA ILE A 91 14.65 17.21 -10.29
C ILE A 91 15.36 18.44 -9.69
N GLN A 92 16.11 19.21 -10.51
CA GLN A 92 16.90 20.33 -10.01
C GLN A 92 16.09 21.38 -9.24
N HIS A 93 14.84 21.66 -9.67
CA HIS A 93 13.98 22.67 -9.03
C HIS A 93 12.95 22.11 -8.05
N GLY A 94 12.70 20.78 -8.08
CA GLY A 94 11.73 20.09 -7.21
C GLY A 94 12.35 19.31 -6.07
N LYS A 95 13.69 19.30 -5.92
CA LYS A 95 14.40 18.43 -4.97
C LYS A 95 13.93 18.61 -3.51
N ILE A 96 13.61 19.84 -3.11
CA ILE A 96 13.12 20.12 -1.75
C ILE A 96 11.74 19.46 -1.55
N TYR A 97 10.82 19.67 -2.49
CA TYR A 97 9.47 19.09 -2.42
C TYR A 97 9.50 17.58 -2.52
N HIS A 98 10.34 17.03 -3.39
CA HIS A 98 10.53 15.59 -3.52
C HIS A 98 11.05 14.98 -2.20
N ASN A 99 12.10 15.53 -1.63
CA ASN A 99 12.67 15.06 -0.37
C ASN A 99 11.67 15.17 0.80
N GLU A 100 10.89 16.25 0.87
CA GLU A 100 9.84 16.41 1.89
C GLU A 100 8.70 15.38 1.69
N ARG A 101 8.34 15.03 0.46
CA ARG A 101 7.33 13.99 0.18
C ARG A 101 7.83 12.60 0.57
N VAL A 102 9.04 12.23 0.16
CA VAL A 102 9.65 10.94 0.53
C VAL A 102 9.75 10.83 2.05
N LYS A 103 10.25 11.88 2.71
CA LYS A 103 10.35 11.94 4.16
C LYS A 103 8.98 11.88 4.86
N ALA A 104 7.94 12.49 4.26
CA ALA A 104 6.59 12.41 4.80
C ALA A 104 6.04 10.96 4.73
N CYS A 105 6.34 10.20 3.66
CA CYS A 105 5.93 8.80 3.55
C CYS A 105 6.57 7.90 4.62
N ASP A 106 7.73 8.28 5.16
CA ASP A 106 8.43 7.55 6.22
C ASP A 106 7.95 7.90 7.64
N ALA A 107 7.10 8.92 7.78
CA ALA A 107 6.57 9.32 9.08
C ALA A 107 5.75 8.19 9.72
N GLU A 108 5.98 7.89 11.01
CA GLU A 108 5.36 6.75 11.70
C GLU A 108 3.83 6.76 11.64
N HIS A 109 3.19 7.93 11.80
CA HIS A 109 1.74 8.05 11.72
C HIS A 109 1.19 7.69 10.33
N ARG A 110 1.96 7.86 9.25
CA ARG A 110 1.56 7.48 7.88
C ARG A 110 1.67 5.99 7.59
N LYS A 111 2.36 5.25 8.45
CA LYS A 111 2.43 3.78 8.41
C LYS A 111 1.23 3.10 9.08
N SER A 112 0.34 3.88 9.67
CA SER A 112 -0.88 3.44 10.35
C SER A 112 -2.14 3.98 9.67
N SER A 113 -3.30 3.43 10.03
CA SER A 113 -4.62 3.85 9.54
C SER A 113 -5.64 3.93 10.67
N LEU A 114 -6.82 4.46 10.36
CA LEU A 114 -7.95 4.46 11.29
C LEU A 114 -8.38 3.04 11.70
N GLU A 115 -8.26 2.04 10.80
CA GLU A 115 -8.44 0.62 11.16
C GLU A 115 -7.46 0.20 12.28
N ASN A 116 -6.18 0.54 12.14
CA ASN A 116 -5.16 0.17 13.11
C ASN A 116 -5.38 0.82 14.48
N ILE A 117 -5.76 2.09 14.53
CA ILE A 117 -6.01 2.73 15.83
C ILE A 117 -7.31 2.28 16.48
N CYS A 118 -8.27 1.78 15.70
CA CYS A 118 -9.45 1.14 16.24
C CYS A 118 -9.07 -0.09 17.09
N LEU A 119 -8.18 -0.96 16.59
CA LEU A 119 -7.59 -2.05 17.37
C LEU A 119 -6.73 -1.56 18.53
N TYR A 120 -5.95 -0.51 18.30
CA TYR A 120 -5.11 0.05 19.34
C TYR A 120 -5.90 0.43 20.58
N TYR A 121 -7.04 1.09 20.46
CA TYR A 121 -7.89 1.47 21.58
C TYR A 121 -8.51 0.26 22.30
N GLN A 122 -8.63 -0.86 21.64
CA GLN A 122 -9.16 -2.09 22.24
C GLN A 122 -8.10 -2.91 22.99
N LEU A 123 -6.83 -2.84 22.57
CA LEU A 123 -5.79 -3.77 23.04
C LEU A 123 -4.63 -3.11 23.78
N PHE A 124 -4.26 -1.88 23.41
CA PHE A 124 -3.02 -1.24 23.84
C PHE A 124 -3.19 0.08 24.58
N GLY A 125 -4.40 0.43 24.98
CA GLY A 125 -4.71 1.73 25.59
C GLY A 125 -4.00 2.06 26.92
N THR A 126 -3.19 1.13 27.46
CA THR A 126 -2.53 1.26 28.77
C THR A 126 -1.09 1.76 28.73
N GLN A 127 -0.55 2.19 27.59
CA GLN A 127 0.86 2.60 27.49
C GLN A 127 1.15 3.94 28.23
N GLY A 128 0.79 4.02 29.51
CA GLY A 128 1.35 4.99 30.46
C GLY A 128 0.76 6.41 30.44
N VAL A 129 -0.19 6.71 29.56
CA VAL A 129 -0.78 8.06 29.43
C VAL A 129 -2.23 8.13 29.91
N VAL A 130 -2.90 6.98 30.06
CA VAL A 130 -4.33 6.86 30.34
C VAL A 130 -4.55 5.90 31.48
N ASP A 131 -5.45 6.22 32.42
CA ASP A 131 -5.82 5.31 33.51
C ASP A 131 -6.70 4.15 33.01
N GLU A 132 -6.79 3.08 33.79
CA GLU A 132 -7.55 1.89 33.43
C GLU A 132 -9.04 2.17 33.18
N VAL A 133 -9.63 3.12 33.89
CA VAL A 133 -11.04 3.51 33.73
C VAL A 133 -11.26 4.12 32.34
N GLU A 134 -10.38 5.01 31.93
CA GLU A 134 -10.43 5.64 30.62
C GLU A 134 -10.15 4.62 29.50
N VAL A 135 -9.25 3.67 29.73
CA VAL A 135 -8.98 2.58 28.77
C VAL A 135 -10.24 1.74 28.54
N HIS A 136 -10.90 1.31 29.61
CA HIS A 136 -12.15 0.55 29.50
C HIS A 136 -13.28 1.37 28.86
N ARG A 137 -13.35 2.67 29.11
CA ARG A 137 -14.32 3.54 28.47
C ARG A 137 -14.08 3.60 26.94
N ARG A 138 -12.84 3.82 26.51
CA ARG A 138 -12.46 3.86 25.08
C ARG A 138 -12.75 2.53 24.39
N GLN A 139 -12.39 1.44 25.00
CA GLN A 139 -12.66 0.10 24.50
C GLN A 139 -14.16 -0.14 24.31
N SER A 140 -14.97 0.17 25.33
CA SER A 140 -16.42 0.01 25.28
C SER A 140 -17.05 0.84 24.18
N GLU A 141 -16.66 2.12 24.07
CA GLU A 141 -17.18 3.02 23.03
C GLU A 141 -16.82 2.56 21.60
N ILE A 142 -15.64 1.96 21.40
CA ILE A 142 -15.28 1.37 20.11
C ILE A 142 -16.12 0.12 19.83
N TRP A 143 -16.33 -0.75 20.82
CA TRP A 143 -17.16 -1.93 20.65
C TRP A 143 -18.61 -1.59 20.32
N GLU A 144 -19.20 -0.59 21.00
CA GLU A 144 -20.54 -0.09 20.70
C GLU A 144 -20.65 0.39 19.24
N LEU A 145 -19.63 1.08 18.77
CA LEU A 145 -19.58 1.57 17.40
C LEU A 145 -19.47 0.40 16.39
N LEU A 146 -18.64 -0.59 16.66
CA LEU A 146 -18.52 -1.77 15.81
C LEU A 146 -19.83 -2.57 15.78
N ASP A 147 -20.49 -2.74 16.94
CA ASP A 147 -21.78 -3.42 17.04
C ASP A 147 -22.86 -2.68 16.23
N LYS A 148 -22.86 -1.35 16.24
CA LYS A 148 -23.72 -0.54 15.38
C LYS A 148 -23.47 -0.84 13.89
N TYR A 149 -22.21 -0.86 13.46
CA TYR A 149 -21.85 -1.17 12.08
C TYR A 149 -22.27 -2.58 11.66
N TYR A 150 -22.11 -3.58 12.53
CA TYR A 150 -22.60 -4.94 12.26
C TYR A 150 -24.13 -4.96 12.09
N SER A 151 -24.87 -4.22 12.90
CA SER A 151 -26.34 -4.15 12.79
C SER A 151 -26.82 -3.49 11.51
N GLU A 152 -26.08 -2.50 10.99
CA GLU A 152 -26.41 -1.80 9.75
C GLU A 152 -26.22 -2.69 8.50
N ILE A 153 -25.32 -3.68 8.55
CA ILE A 153 -25.01 -4.56 7.41
C ILE A 153 -26.04 -5.68 7.25
N GLU A 154 -26.80 -6.03 8.27
CA GLU A 154 -27.73 -7.17 8.23
C GLU A 154 -28.76 -7.10 7.09
N SER A 155 -29.07 -5.91 6.58
CA SER A 155 -30.04 -5.69 5.52
C SER A 155 -29.53 -6.00 4.10
N ASP A 156 -28.21 -6.04 3.87
CA ASP A 156 -27.60 -6.26 2.54
C ASP A 156 -26.24 -6.96 2.63
N LYS A 157 -26.24 -8.20 3.15
CA LYS A 157 -24.99 -8.97 3.40
C LYS A 157 -24.26 -9.39 2.13
N ASN A 158 -24.92 -9.45 0.99
CA ASN A 158 -24.41 -10.13 -0.21
C ASN A 158 -23.82 -9.18 -1.27
N SER A 159 -23.96 -7.86 -1.10
CA SER A 159 -23.28 -6.94 -2.01
C SER A 159 -21.76 -6.97 -1.80
N GLU A 160 -20.99 -6.83 -2.87
CA GLU A 160 -19.52 -6.78 -2.81
C GLU A 160 -19.03 -5.70 -1.83
N ALA A 161 -19.66 -4.52 -1.85
CA ALA A 161 -19.36 -3.43 -0.93
C ALA A 161 -19.58 -3.81 0.55
N SER A 162 -20.66 -4.56 0.85
CA SER A 162 -20.94 -5.07 2.19
C SER A 162 -19.93 -6.14 2.60
N GLN A 163 -19.56 -7.04 1.70
CA GLN A 163 -18.57 -8.06 1.97
C GLN A 163 -17.20 -7.45 2.30
N LEU A 164 -16.73 -6.49 1.49
CA LEU A 164 -15.49 -5.76 1.74
C LEU A 164 -15.53 -5.01 3.08
N TRP A 165 -16.66 -4.39 3.41
CA TRP A 165 -16.84 -3.70 4.68
C TRP A 165 -16.84 -4.65 5.88
N ARG A 166 -17.48 -5.84 5.78
CA ARG A 166 -17.43 -6.89 6.80
C ARG A 166 -15.99 -7.38 7.03
N MET A 167 -15.18 -7.51 5.98
CA MET A 167 -13.76 -7.83 6.11
C MET A 167 -12.99 -6.73 6.87
N SER A 168 -13.27 -5.44 6.59
CA SER A 168 -12.68 -4.33 7.33
C SER A 168 -13.09 -4.35 8.81
N LEU A 169 -14.37 -4.58 9.09
CA LEU A 169 -14.86 -4.71 10.49
C LEU A 169 -14.20 -5.87 11.23
N ALA A 170 -14.02 -7.03 10.57
CA ALA A 170 -13.33 -8.17 11.19
C ALA A 170 -11.87 -7.85 11.55
N ARG A 171 -11.18 -7.01 10.73
CA ARG A 171 -9.83 -6.51 11.03
C ARG A 171 -9.79 -5.44 12.12
N MET A 172 -10.91 -4.79 12.41
CA MET A 172 -11.02 -3.74 13.44
C MET A 172 -11.51 -4.26 14.80
N ASP A 173 -12.12 -5.45 14.86
CA ASP A 173 -12.75 -5.97 16.07
C ASP A 173 -11.87 -7.03 16.74
N SER A 174 -11.24 -6.66 17.85
CA SER A 174 -10.40 -7.58 18.63
C SER A 174 -11.13 -8.81 19.14
N ARG A 175 -12.47 -8.74 19.30
CA ARG A 175 -13.32 -9.88 19.73
C ARG A 175 -13.47 -10.93 18.65
N LYS A 176 -13.13 -10.58 17.38
CA LYS A 176 -13.20 -11.45 16.19
C LYS A 176 -11.82 -11.75 15.62
N MET A 177 -10.81 -11.78 16.49
CA MET A 177 -9.43 -12.09 16.10
C MET A 177 -8.87 -13.26 16.89
N ASP A 178 -8.10 -14.06 16.19
CA ASP A 178 -7.15 -14.97 16.80
C ASP A 178 -5.81 -14.24 16.96
N ILE A 179 -5.33 -14.15 18.21
CA ILE A 179 -4.14 -13.37 18.55
C ILE A 179 -3.04 -14.33 18.93
N GLU A 180 -2.05 -14.45 18.06
CA GLU A 180 -0.88 -15.29 18.27
C GLU A 180 0.32 -14.46 18.68
N THR A 181 1.11 -14.95 19.62
CA THR A 181 2.35 -14.30 20.06
C THR A 181 3.55 -15.20 19.78
N GLU A 182 4.56 -14.64 19.15
CA GLU A 182 5.82 -15.32 18.87
C GLU A 182 6.99 -14.50 19.41
N VAL A 183 7.98 -15.17 20.01
CA VAL A 183 9.21 -14.50 20.46
C VAL A 183 10.27 -14.66 19.40
N ILE A 184 10.71 -13.55 18.80
CA ILE A 184 11.74 -13.48 17.77
C ILE A 184 12.86 -12.55 18.28
N GLU A 185 14.06 -13.07 18.49
CA GLU A 185 15.26 -12.29 18.88
C GLU A 185 14.99 -11.29 20.02
N ASP A 186 14.50 -11.74 21.16
CA ASP A 186 14.16 -10.92 22.33
C ASP A 186 13.02 -9.89 22.13
N LYS A 187 12.28 -9.99 21.02
CA LYS A 187 11.07 -9.20 20.73
C LYS A 187 9.86 -10.10 20.70
N ILE A 188 8.73 -9.58 21.15
CA ILE A 188 7.44 -10.25 21.01
C ILE A 188 6.78 -9.75 19.74
N ALA A 189 6.62 -10.63 18.76
CA ALA A 189 5.76 -10.40 17.61
C ALA A 189 4.33 -10.80 17.99
N ILE A 190 3.36 -9.96 17.64
CA ILE A 190 1.94 -10.23 17.87
C ILE A 190 1.27 -10.26 16.50
N ASN A 191 0.72 -11.42 16.14
CA ASN A 191 -0.02 -11.62 14.91
C ASN A 191 -1.51 -11.51 15.19
N PHE A 192 -2.21 -10.67 14.44
CA PHE A 192 -3.65 -10.47 14.52
C PHE A 192 -4.31 -11.12 13.31
N ASN A 193 -4.96 -12.26 13.52
CA ASN A 193 -5.60 -13.03 12.46
C ASN A 193 -7.13 -12.86 12.55
N PRO A 194 -7.78 -12.08 11.66
CA PRO A 194 -9.23 -11.94 11.68
C PRO A 194 -9.94 -13.28 11.47
N ILE A 195 -10.91 -13.58 12.31
CA ILE A 195 -11.78 -14.74 12.16
C ILE A 195 -12.88 -14.36 11.18
N LEU A 196 -12.76 -14.82 9.93
CA LEU A 196 -13.72 -14.53 8.88
C LEU A 196 -14.81 -15.58 8.80
N GLU A 197 -16.03 -15.14 8.49
CA GLU A 197 -17.13 -16.02 8.10
C GLU A 197 -16.80 -16.72 6.77
N GLU A 198 -17.42 -17.89 6.49
CA GLU A 198 -17.01 -18.75 5.37
C GLU A 198 -17.12 -18.06 4.00
N ASP A 199 -18.17 -17.25 3.79
CA ASP A 199 -18.36 -16.45 2.58
C ASP A 199 -17.25 -15.41 2.39
N LEU A 200 -16.76 -14.81 3.49
CA LEU A 200 -15.67 -13.84 3.46
C LEU A 200 -14.29 -14.50 3.29
N LYS A 201 -14.12 -15.75 3.76
CA LYS A 201 -12.88 -16.51 3.52
C LYS A 201 -12.68 -16.74 2.03
N HIS A 202 -13.70 -17.25 1.34
CA HIS A 202 -13.63 -17.46 -0.11
C HIS A 202 -13.30 -16.18 -0.88
N LEU A 203 -13.88 -15.05 -0.47
CA LEU A 203 -13.57 -13.76 -1.07
C LEU A 203 -12.11 -13.35 -0.79
N SER A 204 -11.65 -13.49 0.46
CA SER A 204 -10.27 -13.20 0.86
C SER A 204 -9.27 -14.04 0.08
N ASP A 205 -9.51 -15.36 -0.01
CA ASP A 205 -8.64 -16.30 -0.71
C ASP A 205 -8.57 -15.96 -2.20
N SER A 206 -9.71 -15.68 -2.82
CA SER A 206 -9.80 -15.26 -4.22
C SER A 206 -9.05 -13.95 -4.50
N HIS A 207 -9.16 -12.96 -3.61
CA HIS A 207 -8.40 -11.72 -3.72
C HIS A 207 -6.89 -11.94 -3.52
N GLN A 208 -6.50 -12.80 -2.59
CA GLN A 208 -5.11 -13.16 -2.36
C GLN A 208 -4.50 -13.91 -3.54
N GLU A 209 -5.23 -14.87 -4.11
CA GLU A 209 -4.81 -15.58 -5.31
C GLU A 209 -4.62 -14.64 -6.49
N LYS A 210 -5.57 -13.73 -6.70
CA LYS A 210 -5.47 -12.70 -7.74
C LYS A 210 -4.24 -11.81 -7.52
N GLN A 211 -4.03 -11.33 -6.31
CA GLN A 211 -2.86 -10.52 -5.98
C GLN A 211 -1.55 -11.28 -6.20
N GLN A 212 -1.47 -12.55 -5.82
CA GLN A 212 -0.31 -13.39 -6.08
C GLN A 212 -0.06 -13.55 -7.57
N GLN A 213 -1.12 -13.73 -8.38
CA GLN A 213 -1.01 -13.81 -9.83
C GLN A 213 -0.53 -12.48 -10.44
N ASP A 214 -1.05 -11.34 -9.98
CA ASP A 214 -0.65 -10.01 -10.44
C ASP A 214 0.84 -9.72 -10.12
N HIS A 215 1.33 -10.19 -8.97
CA HIS A 215 2.69 -9.96 -8.50
C HIS A 215 3.69 -11.06 -8.90
N ARG A 216 3.24 -12.11 -9.57
CA ARG A 216 4.06 -13.30 -9.86
C ARG A 216 5.40 -12.97 -10.50
N PHE A 217 5.43 -12.00 -11.42
CA PHE A 217 6.63 -11.61 -12.17
C PHE A 217 7.36 -10.41 -11.58
N LEU A 218 6.91 -9.87 -10.44
CA LEU A 218 7.62 -8.78 -9.76
C LEU A 218 9.08 -9.12 -9.41
N PRO A 219 9.41 -10.33 -8.93
CA PRO A 219 10.81 -10.72 -8.72
C PRO A 219 11.66 -10.67 -10.00
N LEU A 220 11.10 -11.10 -11.14
CA LEU A 220 11.77 -11.00 -12.44
C LEU A 220 12.03 -9.55 -12.85
N SER A 221 11.03 -8.69 -12.68
CA SER A 221 11.15 -7.25 -12.94
C SER A 221 12.24 -6.60 -12.09
N LEU A 222 12.24 -6.89 -10.79
CA LEU A 222 13.21 -6.31 -9.85
C LEU A 222 14.63 -6.83 -10.11
N TRP A 223 14.79 -8.13 -10.33
CA TRP A 223 16.07 -8.70 -10.72
C TRP A 223 16.66 -8.00 -11.96
N ALA A 224 15.87 -7.93 -13.03
CA ALA A 224 16.31 -7.36 -14.28
C ALA A 224 16.66 -5.87 -14.15
N ARG A 225 15.83 -5.08 -13.50
CA ARG A 225 16.09 -3.65 -13.26
C ARG A 225 17.35 -3.44 -12.43
N HIS A 226 17.48 -4.12 -11.29
CA HIS A 226 18.66 -3.99 -10.44
C HIS A 226 19.93 -4.38 -11.19
N LYS A 227 19.86 -5.43 -12.00
CA LYS A 227 21.02 -5.89 -12.78
C LYS A 227 21.41 -4.88 -13.86
N LEU A 228 20.45 -4.30 -14.57
CA LEU A 228 20.69 -3.28 -15.59
C LEU A 228 21.25 -1.98 -14.99
N ASP A 229 20.80 -1.61 -13.79
CA ASP A 229 21.21 -0.42 -13.03
C ASP A 229 22.54 -0.63 -12.27
N ASN A 230 23.16 -1.80 -12.35
CA ASN A 230 24.33 -2.21 -11.56
C ASN A 230 24.10 -2.09 -10.04
N ASN A 231 22.88 -2.28 -9.58
CA ASN A 231 22.51 -2.31 -8.17
C ASN A 231 22.64 -3.73 -7.63
N GLU A 232 23.49 -3.96 -6.63
CA GLU A 232 23.78 -5.28 -6.07
C GLU A 232 22.57 -6.03 -5.50
N ASP A 233 21.44 -5.36 -5.33
CA ASP A 233 20.18 -5.98 -4.89
C ASP A 233 19.67 -7.07 -5.85
N TYR A 234 20.16 -7.13 -7.10
CA TYR A 234 19.85 -8.25 -8.01
C TYR A 234 20.27 -9.61 -7.41
N LYS A 235 21.29 -9.65 -6.57
CA LYS A 235 21.78 -10.86 -5.90
C LYS A 235 20.74 -11.51 -4.97
N LYS A 236 19.72 -10.76 -4.54
CA LYS A 236 18.61 -11.28 -3.72
C LYS A 236 17.69 -12.23 -4.51
N TYR A 237 17.80 -12.22 -5.83
CA TYR A 237 16.97 -13.02 -6.74
C TYR A 237 17.80 -14.16 -7.34
N GLU A 238 18.38 -15.01 -6.47
CA GLU A 238 19.28 -16.10 -6.82
C GLU A 238 18.67 -17.06 -7.85
N GLN A 239 17.35 -17.26 -7.83
CA GLN A 239 16.65 -18.13 -8.78
C GLN A 239 16.83 -17.69 -10.25
N TYR A 240 17.06 -16.41 -10.51
CA TYR A 240 17.31 -15.90 -11.85
C TYR A 240 18.79 -15.68 -12.13
N GLU A 241 19.54 -15.29 -11.12
CA GLU A 241 20.99 -15.02 -11.25
C GLU A 241 21.77 -16.31 -11.51
N LEU A 242 21.41 -17.38 -10.80
CA LEU A 242 22.07 -18.69 -10.95
C LEU A 242 21.42 -19.57 -12.03
N ASN A 243 20.23 -19.23 -12.47
CA ASN A 243 19.50 -19.98 -13.51
C ASN A 243 18.81 -19.04 -14.50
N PRO A 244 19.54 -18.51 -15.50
CA PRO A 244 18.98 -17.63 -16.54
C PRO A 244 17.82 -18.27 -17.33
N HIS A 245 17.79 -19.58 -17.47
CA HIS A 245 16.68 -20.29 -18.13
C HIS A 245 15.37 -20.18 -17.34
N GLN A 246 15.43 -20.04 -16.01
CA GLN A 246 14.23 -19.75 -15.21
C GLN A 246 13.69 -18.35 -15.52
N ALA A 247 14.58 -17.35 -15.63
CA ALA A 247 14.19 -16.00 -16.00
C ALA A 247 13.54 -15.96 -17.40
N LEU A 248 14.11 -16.71 -18.35
CA LEU A 248 13.56 -16.85 -19.70
C LEU A 248 12.20 -17.56 -19.71
N SER A 249 12.04 -18.63 -18.94
CA SER A 249 10.77 -19.34 -18.79
C SER A 249 9.67 -18.44 -18.24
N ASP A 250 9.97 -17.70 -17.18
CA ASP A 250 9.00 -16.76 -16.60
C ASP A 250 8.69 -15.59 -17.55
N LEU A 251 9.69 -15.14 -18.32
CA LEU A 251 9.50 -14.12 -19.36
C LEU A 251 8.56 -14.60 -20.47
N ARG A 252 8.68 -15.85 -20.92
CA ARG A 252 7.78 -16.44 -21.93
C ARG A 252 6.35 -16.52 -21.42
N ILE A 253 6.15 -16.99 -20.17
CA ILE A 253 4.82 -17.05 -19.54
C ILE A 253 4.23 -15.65 -19.37
N LEU A 254 5.05 -14.66 -18.99
CA LEU A 254 4.61 -13.27 -18.91
C LEU A 254 4.16 -12.75 -20.28
N PHE A 255 4.94 -12.98 -21.33
CA PHE A 255 4.62 -12.54 -22.67
C PHE A 255 3.33 -13.17 -23.20
N GLU A 256 3.13 -14.48 -23.00
CA GLU A 256 1.88 -15.15 -23.33
C GLU A 256 0.68 -14.49 -22.63
N LYS A 257 0.79 -14.19 -21.32
CA LYS A 257 -0.27 -13.50 -20.58
C LYS A 257 -0.52 -12.06 -21.04
N LEU A 258 0.51 -11.35 -21.50
CA LEU A 258 0.37 -9.97 -21.99
C LEU A 258 -0.28 -9.92 -23.39
N THR A 259 -0.16 -11.01 -24.16
CA THR A 259 -0.65 -11.10 -25.55
C THR A 259 -1.90 -11.97 -25.71
N ASP A 260 -2.45 -12.48 -24.61
CA ASP A 260 -3.66 -13.29 -24.62
C ASP A 260 -4.88 -12.41 -24.95
N GLU A 261 -5.45 -12.63 -26.14
CA GLU A 261 -6.63 -11.91 -26.60
C GLU A 261 -7.94 -12.46 -26.01
N GLU A 262 -7.94 -13.72 -25.56
CA GLU A 262 -9.13 -14.37 -25.00
C GLU A 262 -9.34 -13.97 -23.54
N ILE A 263 -8.24 -13.84 -22.79
CA ILE A 263 -8.27 -13.47 -21.37
C ILE A 263 -7.31 -12.29 -21.14
N PRO A 264 -7.73 -11.07 -21.45
CA PRO A 264 -6.88 -9.91 -21.29
C PRO A 264 -6.45 -9.72 -19.82
N PRO A 265 -5.19 -9.35 -19.59
CA PRO A 265 -4.68 -9.16 -18.25
C PRO A 265 -5.42 -8.03 -17.51
N SER A 266 -5.57 -8.16 -16.19
CA SER A 266 -6.16 -7.13 -15.34
C SER A 266 -5.33 -5.84 -15.35
N GLU A 267 -5.95 -4.70 -15.07
CA GLU A 267 -5.26 -3.41 -14.98
C GLU A 267 -4.13 -3.46 -13.93
N SER A 268 -4.38 -4.08 -12.77
CA SER A 268 -3.36 -4.29 -11.73
C SER A 268 -2.19 -5.12 -12.24
N PHE A 269 -2.45 -6.21 -12.97
CA PHE A 269 -1.39 -7.02 -13.59
C PHE A 269 -0.52 -6.17 -14.53
N LEU A 270 -1.12 -5.35 -15.38
CA LEU A 270 -0.41 -4.47 -16.31
C LEU A 270 0.46 -3.43 -15.56
N ILE A 271 -0.06 -2.85 -14.47
CA ILE A 271 0.68 -1.88 -13.65
C ILE A 271 1.90 -2.53 -12.99
N TYR A 272 1.73 -3.69 -12.35
CA TYR A 272 2.82 -4.37 -11.64
C TYR A 272 3.89 -4.95 -12.57
N ASN A 273 3.48 -5.36 -13.76
CA ASN A 273 4.38 -5.97 -14.74
C ASN A 273 4.80 -5.04 -15.87
N HIS A 274 4.54 -3.72 -15.71
CA HIS A 274 4.90 -2.72 -16.72
C HIS A 274 6.38 -2.82 -17.12
N ALA A 275 6.61 -2.99 -18.42
CA ALA A 275 7.93 -3.11 -19.04
C ALA A 275 8.84 -4.23 -18.47
N THR A 276 8.30 -5.18 -17.71
CA THR A 276 9.07 -6.32 -17.19
C THR A 276 9.63 -7.19 -18.31
N ASP A 277 8.88 -7.37 -19.37
CA ASP A 277 9.27 -8.07 -20.60
C ASP A 277 10.54 -7.47 -21.23
N ILE A 278 10.63 -6.14 -21.29
CA ILE A 278 11.77 -5.44 -21.86
C ILE A 278 12.98 -5.49 -20.93
N TYR A 279 12.78 -5.21 -19.65
CA TYR A 279 13.88 -5.24 -18.68
C TYR A 279 14.48 -6.64 -18.57
N ALA A 280 13.64 -7.69 -18.52
CA ALA A 280 14.10 -9.07 -18.45
C ALA A 280 14.85 -9.47 -19.72
N SER A 281 14.30 -9.16 -20.91
CA SER A 281 14.96 -9.41 -22.19
C SER A 281 16.31 -8.72 -22.28
N ALA A 282 16.37 -7.43 -21.94
CA ALA A 282 17.63 -6.66 -21.98
C ALA A 282 18.67 -7.20 -20.98
N ALA A 283 18.26 -7.61 -19.77
CA ALA A 283 19.15 -8.20 -18.78
C ALA A 283 19.70 -9.54 -19.24
N LEU A 284 18.86 -10.43 -19.79
CA LEU A 284 19.26 -11.71 -20.36
C LEU A 284 20.24 -11.52 -21.50
N LEU A 285 19.94 -10.66 -22.48
CA LEU A 285 20.81 -10.40 -23.61
C LEU A 285 22.16 -9.79 -23.20
N LYS A 286 22.17 -8.90 -22.22
CA LYS A 286 23.39 -8.21 -21.82
C LYS A 286 24.31 -9.05 -20.94
N PHE A 287 23.75 -9.84 -20.03
CA PHE A 287 24.53 -10.48 -18.97
C PHE A 287 24.59 -12.01 -19.07
N HIS A 288 23.66 -12.62 -19.81
CA HIS A 288 23.49 -14.07 -19.91
C HIS A 288 23.40 -14.56 -21.36
N HIS A 289 23.90 -13.76 -22.32
CA HIS A 289 23.85 -14.11 -23.76
C HIS A 289 24.47 -15.47 -24.08
N SER A 290 25.55 -15.84 -23.38
CA SER A 290 26.23 -17.12 -23.59
C SER A 290 25.46 -18.33 -23.05
N ASP A 291 24.46 -18.09 -22.17
CA ASP A 291 23.67 -19.13 -21.54
C ASP A 291 22.38 -19.44 -22.36
N LEU A 292 22.09 -18.61 -23.38
CA LEU A 292 20.90 -18.71 -24.25
C LEU A 292 21.21 -19.35 -25.59
N ASP A 293 20.25 -20.05 -26.14
CA ASP A 293 20.32 -20.53 -27.50
C ASP A 293 19.89 -19.44 -28.53
N GLU A 294 20.03 -19.75 -29.84
CA GLU A 294 19.73 -18.79 -30.92
C GLU A 294 18.25 -18.38 -30.94
N ASP A 295 17.32 -19.28 -30.62
CA ASP A 295 15.89 -19.02 -30.61
C ASP A 295 15.51 -18.14 -29.39
N ASP A 296 16.14 -18.37 -28.25
CA ASP A 296 15.97 -17.56 -27.02
C ASP A 296 16.49 -16.16 -27.22
N ILE A 297 17.67 -16.02 -27.81
CA ILE A 297 18.26 -14.71 -28.15
C ILE A 297 17.33 -13.96 -29.10
N LYS A 298 16.85 -14.61 -30.16
CA LYS A 298 15.94 -14.01 -31.13
C LYS A 298 14.61 -13.58 -30.47
N PHE A 299 14.05 -14.39 -29.57
CA PHE A 299 12.85 -14.05 -28.82
C PHE A 299 13.07 -12.79 -28.00
N CYS A 300 14.12 -12.71 -27.19
CA CYS A 300 14.44 -11.53 -26.40
C CYS A 300 14.71 -10.29 -27.26
N MET A 301 15.40 -10.44 -28.39
CA MET A 301 15.66 -9.33 -29.33
C MET A 301 14.37 -8.78 -29.93
N ASN A 302 13.44 -9.65 -30.34
CA ASN A 302 12.15 -9.23 -30.89
C ASN A 302 11.35 -8.40 -29.89
N LEU A 303 11.29 -8.80 -28.61
CA LEU A 303 10.60 -8.04 -27.55
C LEU A 303 11.17 -6.62 -27.40
N VAL A 304 12.50 -6.49 -27.39
CA VAL A 304 13.15 -5.18 -27.28
C VAL A 304 12.93 -4.36 -28.55
N GLU A 305 13.03 -4.97 -29.73
CA GLU A 305 12.86 -4.27 -31.03
C GLU A 305 11.44 -3.77 -31.23
N ASP A 306 10.43 -4.59 -30.93
CA ASP A 306 9.02 -4.22 -31.07
C ASP A 306 8.66 -3.03 -30.16
N LYS A 307 9.26 -2.99 -28.97
CA LYS A 307 9.06 -1.86 -28.07
C LYS A 307 9.78 -0.60 -28.53
N LEU A 308 10.98 -0.73 -29.06
CA LEU A 308 11.66 0.41 -29.68
C LEU A 308 10.86 0.99 -30.84
N LYS A 309 10.25 0.15 -31.68
CA LYS A 309 9.35 0.59 -32.75
C LYS A 309 8.15 1.38 -32.19
N GLN A 310 7.52 0.89 -31.13
CA GLN A 310 6.40 1.56 -30.46
C GLN A 310 6.79 2.95 -29.89
N VAL A 311 7.99 3.09 -29.30
CA VAL A 311 8.48 4.37 -28.78
C VAL A 311 8.72 5.40 -29.86
N PHE A 312 9.10 4.96 -31.07
CA PHE A 312 9.32 5.86 -32.23
C PHE A 312 8.03 6.17 -32.98
N ASP A 313 6.91 5.49 -32.70
CA ASP A 313 5.62 5.84 -33.26
C ASP A 313 5.05 7.05 -32.51
N THR A 314 4.90 8.17 -33.22
CA THR A 314 4.58 9.50 -32.68
C THR A 314 3.25 9.56 -31.87
N SER A 315 2.39 8.56 -32.00
CA SER A 315 1.18 8.43 -31.18
C SER A 315 1.46 8.18 -29.68
N TYR A 316 2.63 7.64 -29.34
CA TYR A 316 3.00 7.31 -27.95
C TYR A 316 3.63 8.49 -27.18
N GLN A 317 4.16 9.50 -27.88
CA GLN A 317 4.76 10.67 -27.22
C GLN A 317 3.75 11.53 -26.44
N TYR A 318 2.47 11.49 -26.82
CA TYR A 318 1.42 12.26 -26.15
C TYR A 318 0.94 11.65 -24.84
N GLN A 319 1.06 10.33 -24.64
CA GLN A 319 0.65 9.68 -23.39
C GLN A 319 1.68 9.84 -22.24
N ILE A 320 2.94 10.13 -22.57
CA ILE A 320 3.99 10.40 -21.58
C ILE A 320 3.92 11.85 -21.06
N SER A 321 3.41 12.79 -21.86
CA SER A 321 3.33 14.21 -21.48
C SER A 321 2.13 14.56 -20.60
N ASP A 322 1.06 13.76 -20.63
CA ASP A 322 -0.16 14.02 -19.83
C ASP A 322 -0.10 13.41 -18.42
N GLY A 323 0.99 12.72 -18.10
CA GLY A 323 1.25 12.12 -16.76
C GLY A 323 2.29 12.88 -15.93
N MET A 324 2.70 14.07 -16.33
CA MET A 324 3.62 14.90 -15.55
C MET A 324 2.93 16.05 -14.82
#